data_c5c3e9c50b53e04b8c246b26ff4699f6
#
_entry.id   c5c3e9c50b53e04b8c246b26ff4699f6
#
_cell.length_a   1.000
_cell.length_b   1.000
_cell.length_c   1.000
_cell.angle_alpha   90.00
_cell.angle_beta   90.00
_cell.angle_gamma   90.00
#
_symmetry.space_group_name_H-M   'P 1'
#
loop_
_entity.id
_entity.type
_entity.pdbx_description
1 polymer ?
#
loop_
_entity_poly.entity_id
_entity_poly.type
_entity_poly.pdbx_seq_one_letter_code
_entity_poly.pdbx_strand_id
1 'polypeptide(L)'
;QAMINKIEQEAQLTAEKKAKDVLVTTIQRLAPEVTSDITVTTVSLPSDEMKGRIIGREGRNIRTLETLTGVDIIIDDTPEAVVISCFDPVRKEIAKESLERLISDGRIHPARIEEVVQKVTHEIQNKIYEEGERALFDLGIHNMNTDGVRALGRLYFRTSYGQNVLTHSKEVAMAASLIAAEIGVDRELAKRAAILHDIGKGAENDSDQNHAEVGAEMARKMGEDA
;
A
#
# COMPACT_ATOMS: atom_id res chain seq x y z
N GLN A 1 45.24 18.07 -25.85
CA GLN A 1 44.70 17.02 -24.98
C GLN A 1 44.29 17.55 -23.60
N ALA A 2 45.16 18.29 -22.87
CA ALA A 2 44.82 18.85 -21.56
C ALA A 2 43.56 19.77 -21.54
N MET A 3 43.38 20.54 -22.61
CA MET A 3 42.21 21.43 -22.75
C MET A 3 40.93 20.66 -23.05
N ILE A 4 41.02 19.57 -23.82
CA ILE A 4 39.87 18.70 -24.11
C ILE A 4 39.42 17.99 -22.82
N ASN A 5 40.33 17.40 -22.06
CA ASN A 5 40.01 16.73 -20.78
C ASN A 5 39.39 17.71 -19.76
N LYS A 6 39.83 18.98 -19.75
CA LYS A 6 39.23 19.99 -18.88
C LYS A 6 37.77 20.30 -19.27
N ILE A 7 37.51 20.44 -20.58
CA ILE A 7 36.16 20.69 -21.11
C ILE A 7 35.25 19.51 -20.83
N GLU A 8 35.74 18.28 -20.98
CA GLU A 8 34.96 17.06 -20.67
C GLU A 8 34.62 16.99 -19.19
N GLN A 9 35.57 17.28 -18.29
CA GLN A 9 35.31 17.31 -16.85
C GLN A 9 34.30 18.40 -16.45
N GLU A 10 34.43 19.61 -16.99
CA GLU A 10 33.48 20.69 -16.74
C GLU A 10 32.08 20.36 -17.29
N ALA A 11 31.99 19.72 -18.45
CA ALA A 11 30.73 19.27 -19.04
C ALA A 11 30.07 18.16 -18.16
N GLN A 12 30.84 17.21 -17.67
CA GLN A 12 30.34 16.15 -16.81
C GLN A 12 29.82 16.68 -15.47
N LEU A 13 30.58 17.56 -14.79
CA LEU A 13 30.13 18.20 -13.55
C LEU A 13 28.87 19.05 -13.75
N THR A 14 28.77 19.74 -14.90
CA THR A 14 27.59 20.53 -15.22
C THR A 14 26.38 19.65 -15.48
N ALA A 15 26.56 18.51 -16.17
CA ALA A 15 25.52 17.53 -16.43
C ALA A 15 25.01 16.89 -15.14
N GLU A 16 25.90 16.47 -14.23
CA GLU A 16 25.55 15.93 -12.92
C GLU A 16 24.77 16.94 -12.07
N LYS A 17 25.20 18.20 -12.05
CA LYS A 17 24.48 19.26 -11.32
C LYS A 17 23.09 19.47 -11.88
N LYS A 18 22.95 19.58 -13.21
CA LYS A 18 21.63 19.71 -13.86
C LYS A 18 20.74 18.52 -13.60
N ALA A 19 21.27 17.29 -13.65
CA ALA A 19 20.51 16.08 -13.34
C ALA A 19 19.98 16.10 -11.90
N LYS A 20 20.81 16.49 -10.93
CA LYS A 20 20.37 16.65 -9.52
C LYS A 20 19.30 17.73 -9.37
N ASP A 21 19.46 18.89 -10.00
CA ASP A 21 18.50 19.99 -9.94
C ASP A 21 17.13 19.57 -10.54
N VAL A 22 17.14 18.82 -11.65
CA VAL A 22 15.93 18.28 -12.26
C VAL A 22 15.27 17.27 -11.33
N LEU A 23 16.02 16.34 -10.76
CA LEU A 23 15.49 15.33 -9.83
C LEU A 23 14.89 15.99 -8.59
N VAL A 24 15.60 16.92 -7.94
CA VAL A 24 15.08 17.62 -6.75
C VAL A 24 13.81 18.39 -7.08
N THR A 25 13.79 19.12 -8.19
CA THR A 25 12.60 19.88 -8.62
C THR A 25 11.43 18.95 -8.92
N THR A 26 11.67 17.81 -9.55
CA THR A 26 10.65 16.82 -9.88
C THR A 26 10.09 16.20 -8.60
N ILE A 27 10.96 15.79 -7.67
CA ILE A 27 10.54 15.24 -6.36
C ILE A 27 9.71 16.26 -5.58
N GLN A 28 10.15 17.53 -5.51
CA GLN A 28 9.43 18.59 -4.81
C GLN A 28 8.04 18.87 -5.39
N ARG A 29 7.87 18.72 -6.70
CA ARG A 29 6.58 18.93 -7.38
C ARG A 29 5.64 17.74 -7.26
N LEU A 30 6.18 16.51 -7.32
CA LEU A 30 5.38 15.28 -7.32
C LEU A 30 5.11 14.75 -5.91
N ALA A 31 5.97 15.05 -4.92
CA ALA A 31 5.81 14.53 -3.56
C ALA A 31 4.45 14.82 -2.93
N PRO A 32 3.85 16.03 -3.04
CA PRO A 32 2.53 16.29 -2.49
C PRO A 32 1.42 15.48 -3.19
N GLU A 33 1.48 15.34 -4.53
CA GLU A 33 0.52 14.57 -5.32
C GLU A 33 0.61 13.08 -4.97
N VAL A 34 1.83 12.52 -4.95
CA VAL A 34 2.06 11.11 -4.61
C VAL A 34 1.62 10.81 -3.17
N THR A 35 1.89 11.70 -2.22
CA THR A 35 1.45 11.51 -0.83
C THR A 35 -0.07 11.56 -0.72
N SER A 36 -0.73 12.48 -1.42
CA SER A 36 -2.19 12.58 -1.47
C SER A 36 -2.81 11.30 -2.04
N ASP A 37 -2.30 10.80 -3.18
CA ASP A 37 -2.80 9.58 -3.82
C ASP A 37 -2.64 8.33 -2.94
N ILE A 38 -1.63 8.30 -2.07
CA ILE A 38 -1.38 7.17 -1.17
C ILE A 38 -2.30 7.21 0.05
N THR A 39 -2.53 8.41 0.64
CA THR A 39 -3.21 8.54 1.93
C THR A 39 -4.70 8.76 1.84
N VAL A 40 -5.21 9.32 0.76
CA VAL A 40 -6.63 9.62 0.61
C VAL A 40 -7.28 8.78 -0.48
N THR A 41 -8.58 8.55 -0.33
CA THR A 41 -9.44 7.91 -1.33
C THR A 41 -10.78 8.64 -1.36
N THR A 42 -11.28 8.92 -2.56
CA THR A 42 -12.58 9.56 -2.75
C THR A 42 -13.65 8.51 -3.03
N VAL A 43 -14.78 8.63 -2.34
CA VAL A 43 -15.99 7.84 -2.58
C VAL A 43 -17.05 8.75 -3.19
N SER A 44 -17.53 8.37 -4.38
CA SER A 44 -18.59 9.11 -5.07
C SER A 44 -19.95 8.85 -4.44
N LEU A 45 -20.75 9.89 -4.32
CA LEU A 45 -22.10 9.85 -3.77
C LEU A 45 -23.13 10.03 -4.90
N PRO A 46 -24.29 9.39 -4.83
CA PRO A 46 -25.36 9.57 -5.81
C PRO A 46 -26.03 10.96 -5.73
N SER A 47 -25.90 11.66 -4.61
CA SER A 47 -26.35 13.04 -4.41
C SER A 47 -25.72 13.64 -3.15
N ASP A 48 -25.69 14.98 -3.06
CA ASP A 48 -25.18 15.67 -1.86
C ASP A 48 -26.05 15.44 -0.60
N GLU A 49 -27.33 15.09 -0.76
CA GLU A 49 -28.19 14.70 0.37
C GLU A 49 -27.64 13.49 1.15
N MET A 50 -26.86 12.64 0.48
CA MET A 50 -26.24 11.49 1.11
C MET A 50 -25.20 11.89 2.16
N LYS A 51 -24.53 13.05 2.01
CA LYS A 51 -23.61 13.58 3.02
C LYS A 51 -24.27 13.74 4.39
N GLY A 52 -25.48 14.31 4.41
CA GLY A 52 -26.26 14.47 5.65
C GLY A 52 -26.61 13.12 6.30
N ARG A 53 -26.87 12.08 5.50
CA ARG A 53 -27.15 10.73 5.99
C ARG A 53 -25.89 10.04 6.54
N ILE A 54 -24.74 10.23 5.87
CA ILE A 54 -23.45 9.71 6.33
C ILE A 54 -23.08 10.38 7.66
N ILE A 55 -23.23 11.68 7.80
CA ILE A 55 -22.99 12.40 9.04
C ILE A 55 -23.94 11.87 10.14
N GLY A 56 -25.23 11.82 9.82
CA GLY A 56 -26.28 11.45 10.76
C GLY A 56 -26.53 12.52 11.83
N ARG A 57 -27.53 12.28 12.69
CA ARG A 57 -27.88 13.22 13.76
C ARG A 57 -26.68 13.40 14.71
N GLU A 58 -26.24 14.65 14.88
CA GLU A 58 -25.11 15.02 15.75
C GLU A 58 -23.80 14.31 15.40
N GLY A 59 -23.60 13.90 14.14
CA GLY A 59 -22.39 13.21 13.70
C GLY A 59 -22.29 11.76 14.15
N ARG A 60 -23.39 11.12 14.58
CA ARG A 60 -23.36 9.77 15.15
C ARG A 60 -22.89 8.73 14.15
N ASN A 61 -23.37 8.77 12.91
CA ASN A 61 -23.04 7.74 11.92
C ASN A 61 -21.58 7.84 11.49
N ILE A 62 -21.10 9.04 11.16
CA ILE A 62 -19.71 9.25 10.77
C ILE A 62 -18.74 8.83 11.88
N ARG A 63 -18.99 9.23 13.14
CA ARG A 63 -18.15 8.82 14.28
C ARG A 63 -18.15 7.31 14.50
N THR A 64 -19.28 6.64 14.28
CA THR A 64 -19.33 5.17 14.37
C THR A 64 -18.47 4.55 13.30
N LEU A 65 -18.54 5.01 12.06
CA LEU A 65 -17.74 4.48 10.95
C LEU A 65 -16.23 4.73 11.18
N GLU A 66 -15.85 5.95 11.56
CA GLU A 66 -14.46 6.31 11.90
C GLU A 66 -13.91 5.46 13.05
N THR A 67 -14.70 5.28 14.12
CA THR A 67 -14.27 4.49 15.29
C THR A 67 -14.05 3.02 14.92
N LEU A 68 -14.92 2.42 14.09
CA LEU A 68 -14.84 1.02 13.73
C LEU A 68 -13.74 0.72 12.69
N THR A 69 -13.45 1.66 11.81
CA THR A 69 -12.47 1.47 10.73
C THR A 69 -11.10 2.07 11.05
N GLY A 70 -11.04 3.04 11.97
CA GLY A 70 -9.81 3.75 12.33
C GLY A 70 -9.31 4.68 11.23
N VAL A 71 -10.20 5.25 10.43
CA VAL A 71 -9.90 6.23 9.38
C VAL A 71 -10.51 7.59 9.72
N ASP A 72 -10.06 8.65 9.07
CA ASP A 72 -10.71 9.95 9.08
C ASP A 72 -11.59 10.11 7.85
N ILE A 73 -12.84 10.57 8.03
CA ILE A 73 -13.78 10.81 6.95
C ILE A 73 -14.01 12.32 6.81
N ILE A 74 -13.55 12.87 5.70
CA ILE A 74 -13.62 14.30 5.41
C ILE A 74 -14.80 14.55 4.49
N ILE A 75 -15.74 15.38 4.96
CA ILE A 75 -16.89 15.82 4.19
C ILE A 75 -16.77 17.34 4.03
N ASP A 76 -16.42 17.75 2.83
CA ASP A 76 -16.25 19.15 2.44
C ASP A 76 -17.28 19.58 1.39
N ASP A 77 -17.07 20.74 0.78
CA ASP A 77 -17.94 21.32 -0.24
C ASP A 77 -17.78 20.65 -1.63
N THR A 78 -16.91 19.64 -1.77
CA THR A 78 -16.74 18.90 -3.03
C THR A 78 -18.06 18.21 -3.40
N PRO A 79 -18.68 18.51 -4.57
CA PRO A 79 -19.96 17.95 -4.93
C PRO A 79 -19.93 16.43 -5.01
N GLU A 80 -20.96 15.76 -4.49
CA GLU A 80 -21.19 14.32 -4.63
C GLU A 80 -19.97 13.44 -4.28
N ALA A 81 -19.18 13.86 -3.30
CA ALA A 81 -17.98 13.15 -2.87
C ALA A 81 -17.74 13.22 -1.36
N VAL A 82 -17.11 12.16 -0.87
CA VAL A 82 -16.55 12.05 0.49
C VAL A 82 -15.13 11.54 0.39
N VAL A 83 -14.21 12.12 1.17
CA VAL A 83 -12.81 11.73 1.19
C VAL A 83 -12.52 10.91 2.43
N ILE A 84 -11.89 9.75 2.25
CA ILE A 84 -11.39 8.90 3.32
C ILE A 84 -9.87 9.07 3.41
N SER A 85 -9.37 9.40 4.59
CA SER A 85 -7.94 9.60 4.87
C SER A 85 -7.45 8.55 5.86
N CYS A 86 -6.42 7.81 5.48
CA CYS A 86 -5.75 6.84 6.35
C CYS A 86 -4.39 6.44 5.75
N PHE A 87 -3.39 6.27 6.60
CA PHE A 87 -2.07 5.75 6.18
C PHE A 87 -2.10 4.23 5.96
N ASP A 88 -2.94 3.48 6.69
CA ASP A 88 -3.10 2.04 6.49
C ASP A 88 -4.02 1.77 5.29
N PRO A 89 -3.48 1.21 4.18
CA PRO A 89 -4.27 0.97 2.98
C PRO A 89 -5.37 -0.08 3.17
N VAL A 90 -5.21 -1.01 4.11
CA VAL A 90 -6.22 -2.04 4.40
C VAL A 90 -7.41 -1.41 5.13
N ARG A 91 -7.16 -0.57 6.14
CA ARG A 91 -8.23 0.18 6.83
C ARG A 91 -8.97 1.11 5.88
N LYS A 92 -8.22 1.79 5.01
CA LYS A 92 -8.80 2.66 3.97
C LYS A 92 -9.74 1.90 3.04
N GLU A 93 -9.33 0.71 2.58
CA GLU A 93 -10.18 -0.13 1.72
C GLU A 93 -11.41 -0.67 2.47
N ILE A 94 -11.27 -1.09 3.73
CA ILE A 94 -12.40 -1.50 4.57
C ILE A 94 -13.41 -0.36 4.71
N ALA A 95 -12.95 0.85 4.99
CA ALA A 95 -13.82 2.02 5.14
C ALA A 95 -14.52 2.37 3.83
N LYS A 96 -13.79 2.38 2.71
CA LYS A 96 -14.31 2.66 1.37
C LYS A 96 -15.41 1.66 1.00
N GLU A 97 -15.11 0.37 1.04
CA GLU A 97 -16.07 -0.68 0.65
C GLU A 97 -17.29 -0.71 1.60
N SER A 98 -17.08 -0.45 2.88
CA SER A 98 -18.18 -0.32 3.84
C SER A 98 -19.09 0.85 3.51
N LEU A 99 -18.51 2.01 3.21
CA LEU A 99 -19.27 3.21 2.83
C LEU A 99 -20.03 3.01 1.52
N GLU A 100 -19.41 2.43 0.49
CA GLU A 100 -20.06 2.12 -0.79
C GLU A 100 -21.27 1.18 -0.61
N ARG A 101 -21.15 0.16 0.23
CA ARG A 101 -22.25 -0.76 0.54
C ARG A 101 -23.39 -0.07 1.32
N LEU A 102 -23.04 0.79 2.29
CA LEU A 102 -24.02 1.57 3.04
C LEU A 102 -24.80 2.56 2.14
N ILE A 103 -24.09 3.18 1.19
CA ILE A 103 -24.68 4.08 0.20
C ILE A 103 -25.64 3.31 -0.70
N SER A 104 -25.21 2.15 -1.23
CA SER A 104 -26.03 1.31 -2.10
C SER A 104 -27.26 0.74 -1.40
N ASP A 105 -27.12 0.32 -0.14
CA ASP A 105 -28.24 -0.19 0.69
C ASP A 105 -29.19 0.93 1.12
N GLY A 106 -28.68 2.14 1.21
CA GLY A 106 -29.45 3.32 1.65
C GLY A 106 -29.79 3.34 3.14
N ARG A 107 -29.41 2.38 3.94
CA ARG A 107 -29.65 2.31 5.40
C ARG A 107 -28.38 2.64 6.17
N ILE A 108 -28.28 3.91 6.57
CA ILE A 108 -27.09 4.42 7.30
C ILE A 108 -27.50 4.76 8.73
N HIS A 109 -27.24 3.83 9.65
CA HIS A 109 -27.42 3.99 11.08
C HIS A 109 -26.41 3.12 11.85
N PRO A 110 -26.07 3.41 13.11
CA PRO A 110 -24.94 2.77 13.81
C PRO A 110 -24.94 1.25 13.77
N ALA A 111 -26.04 0.59 14.07
CA ALA A 111 -26.12 -0.87 14.07
C ALA A 111 -25.88 -1.49 12.66
N ARG A 112 -26.34 -0.80 11.59
CA ARG A 112 -26.08 -1.25 10.22
C ARG A 112 -24.63 -1.01 9.80
N ILE A 113 -24.04 0.09 10.26
CA ILE A 113 -22.63 0.39 10.03
C ILE A 113 -21.75 -0.69 10.65
N GLU A 114 -22.03 -1.05 11.90
CA GLU A 114 -21.30 -2.12 12.61
C GLU A 114 -21.38 -3.46 11.86
N GLU A 115 -22.59 -3.87 11.46
CA GLU A 115 -22.80 -5.11 10.69
C GLU A 115 -22.02 -5.10 9.36
N VAL A 116 -22.07 -4.00 8.60
CA VAL A 116 -21.39 -3.90 7.30
C VAL A 116 -19.88 -3.89 7.48
N VAL A 117 -19.35 -3.10 8.43
CA VAL A 117 -17.91 -3.04 8.70
C VAL A 117 -17.35 -4.40 9.13
N GLN A 118 -18.04 -5.12 10.03
CA GLN A 118 -17.62 -6.46 10.42
C GLN A 118 -17.56 -7.43 9.23
N LYS A 119 -18.59 -7.40 8.38
CA LYS A 119 -18.65 -8.25 7.19
C LYS A 119 -17.52 -7.91 6.20
N VAL A 120 -17.33 -6.64 5.89
CA VAL A 120 -16.28 -6.17 4.97
C VAL A 120 -14.89 -6.50 5.53
N THR A 121 -14.68 -6.28 6.82
CA THR A 121 -13.41 -6.63 7.48
C THR A 121 -13.08 -8.11 7.30
N HIS A 122 -14.05 -8.99 7.50
CA HIS A 122 -13.85 -10.44 7.32
C HIS A 122 -13.51 -10.77 5.86
N GLU A 123 -14.23 -10.20 4.90
CA GLU A 123 -13.99 -10.42 3.46
C GLU A 123 -12.61 -9.91 3.04
N ILE A 124 -12.19 -8.74 3.49
CA ILE A 124 -10.85 -8.18 3.21
C ILE A 124 -9.75 -9.05 3.85
N GLN A 125 -9.95 -9.56 5.07
CA GLN A 125 -8.97 -10.47 5.69
C GLN A 125 -8.83 -11.79 4.92
N ASN A 126 -9.92 -12.33 4.36
CA ASN A 126 -9.87 -13.49 3.50
C ASN A 126 -9.14 -13.18 2.19
N LYS A 127 -9.43 -12.03 1.58
CA LYS A 127 -8.75 -11.58 0.35
C LYS A 127 -7.24 -11.39 0.57
N ILE A 128 -6.83 -10.84 1.72
CA ILE A 128 -5.41 -10.76 2.09
C ILE A 128 -4.75 -12.14 2.07
N TYR A 129 -5.39 -13.11 2.70
CA TYR A 129 -4.87 -14.49 2.73
C TYR A 129 -4.79 -15.10 1.32
N GLU A 130 -5.85 -14.97 0.54
CA GLU A 130 -5.94 -15.49 -0.83
C GLU A 130 -4.89 -14.88 -1.76
N GLU A 131 -4.67 -13.56 -1.69
CA GLU A 131 -3.66 -12.89 -2.53
C GLU A 131 -2.22 -13.27 -2.12
N GLY A 132 -1.99 -13.47 -0.82
CA GLY A 132 -0.71 -14.01 -0.34
C GLY A 132 -0.45 -15.43 -0.82
N GLU A 133 -1.42 -16.33 -0.70
CA GLU A 133 -1.33 -17.71 -1.21
C GLU A 133 -1.14 -17.75 -2.73
N ARG A 134 -1.89 -16.94 -3.45
CA ARG A 134 -1.77 -16.83 -4.92
C ARG A 134 -0.37 -16.40 -5.32
N ALA A 135 0.21 -15.39 -4.66
CA ALA A 135 1.55 -14.91 -4.96
C ALA A 135 2.61 -16.01 -4.76
N LEU A 136 2.52 -16.77 -3.69
CA LEU A 136 3.41 -17.89 -3.42
C LEU A 136 3.23 -19.04 -4.42
N PHE A 137 1.98 -19.36 -4.76
CA PHE A 137 1.66 -20.38 -5.76
C PHE A 137 2.24 -20.04 -7.13
N ASP A 138 2.05 -18.79 -7.60
CA ASP A 138 2.59 -18.32 -8.88
C ASP A 138 4.13 -18.43 -8.97
N LEU A 139 4.82 -18.30 -7.85
CA LEU A 139 6.27 -18.40 -7.75
C LEU A 139 6.78 -19.81 -7.43
N GLY A 140 5.88 -20.76 -7.13
CA GLY A 140 6.22 -22.11 -6.67
C GLY A 140 6.94 -22.11 -5.32
N ILE A 141 6.66 -21.14 -4.46
CA ILE A 141 7.20 -21.07 -3.10
C ILE A 141 6.29 -21.84 -2.16
N HIS A 142 6.82 -22.78 -1.41
CA HIS A 142 6.08 -23.64 -0.50
C HIS A 142 6.51 -23.40 0.95
N ASN A 143 5.68 -23.87 1.89
CA ASN A 143 5.98 -23.86 3.33
C ASN A 143 6.24 -22.48 3.92
N MET A 144 5.48 -21.47 3.50
CA MET A 144 5.46 -20.17 4.19
C MET A 144 4.52 -20.21 5.38
N ASN A 145 4.97 -19.63 6.50
CA ASN A 145 4.14 -19.44 7.68
C ASN A 145 2.88 -18.60 7.34
N THR A 146 1.76 -18.88 8.01
CA THR A 146 0.49 -18.16 7.81
C THR A 146 0.63 -16.65 7.98
N ASP A 147 1.46 -16.21 8.94
CA ASP A 147 1.72 -14.78 9.15
C ASP A 147 2.47 -14.16 7.96
N GLY A 148 3.41 -14.92 7.36
CA GLY A 148 4.09 -14.53 6.12
C GLY A 148 3.14 -14.41 4.93
N VAL A 149 2.23 -15.38 4.78
CA VAL A 149 1.19 -15.34 3.74
C VAL A 149 0.34 -14.07 3.89
N ARG A 150 -0.12 -13.77 5.11
CA ARG A 150 -0.92 -12.56 5.39
C ARG A 150 -0.12 -11.28 5.15
N ALA A 151 1.12 -11.23 5.59
CA ALA A 151 1.97 -10.05 5.39
C ALA A 151 2.22 -9.77 3.90
N LEU A 152 2.47 -10.80 3.09
CA LEU A 152 2.55 -10.69 1.63
C LEU A 152 1.22 -10.21 1.03
N GLY A 153 0.10 -10.81 1.44
CA GLY A 153 -1.21 -10.43 0.94
C GLY A 153 -1.60 -8.98 1.25
N ARG A 154 -1.13 -8.42 2.37
CA ARG A 154 -1.33 -6.98 2.69
C ARG A 154 -0.67 -6.05 1.67
N LEU A 155 0.44 -6.48 1.05
CA LEU A 155 1.11 -5.73 0.00
C LEU A 155 0.23 -5.53 -1.26
N TYR A 156 -0.80 -6.35 -1.45
CA TYR A 156 -1.78 -6.19 -2.52
C TYR A 156 -2.52 -4.86 -2.44
N PHE A 157 -2.77 -4.36 -1.24
CA PHE A 157 -3.47 -3.08 -1.00
C PHE A 157 -2.52 -1.87 -1.00
N ARG A 158 -1.22 -2.07 -1.10
CA ARG A 158 -0.22 -1.02 -1.01
C ARG A 158 0.34 -0.66 -2.38
N THR A 159 0.37 0.64 -2.66
CA THR A 159 1.05 1.21 -3.83
C THR A 159 2.28 1.97 -3.34
N SER A 160 3.40 1.84 -4.04
CA SER A 160 4.63 2.56 -3.77
C SER A 160 5.26 2.96 -5.11
N TYR A 161 5.58 4.25 -5.27
CA TYR A 161 6.12 4.78 -6.54
C TYR A 161 5.25 4.45 -7.78
N GLY A 162 3.91 4.47 -7.60
CA GLY A 162 2.97 4.20 -8.69
C GLY A 162 2.80 2.71 -9.06
N GLN A 163 3.47 1.78 -8.34
CA GLN A 163 3.40 0.34 -8.59
C GLN A 163 2.81 -0.39 -7.38
N ASN A 164 1.99 -1.42 -7.64
CA ASN A 164 1.51 -2.32 -6.60
C ASN A 164 2.68 -3.11 -6.00
N VAL A 165 2.83 -3.07 -4.67
CA VAL A 165 4.00 -3.63 -3.99
C VAL A 165 4.06 -5.17 -4.10
N LEU A 166 2.92 -5.87 -4.06
CA LEU A 166 2.89 -7.33 -4.23
C LEU A 166 3.32 -7.72 -5.64
N THR A 167 2.84 -7.02 -6.67
CA THR A 167 3.23 -7.25 -8.06
C THR A 167 4.72 -7.00 -8.24
N HIS A 168 5.24 -5.89 -7.72
CA HIS A 168 6.66 -5.59 -7.71
C HIS A 168 7.48 -6.71 -7.04
N SER A 169 7.09 -7.15 -5.87
CA SER A 169 7.80 -8.22 -5.14
C SER A 169 7.84 -9.53 -5.94
N LYS A 170 6.75 -9.87 -6.65
CA LYS A 170 6.72 -11.04 -7.56
C LYS A 170 7.69 -10.88 -8.73
N GLU A 171 7.73 -9.72 -9.37
CA GLU A 171 8.66 -9.42 -10.48
C GLU A 171 10.11 -9.50 -10.02
N VAL A 172 10.43 -8.92 -8.86
CA VAL A 172 11.78 -9.00 -8.27
C VAL A 172 12.18 -10.45 -7.94
N ALA A 173 11.25 -11.24 -7.40
CA ALA A 173 11.49 -12.66 -7.10
C ALA A 173 11.79 -13.49 -8.36
N MET A 174 11.05 -13.24 -9.45
CA MET A 174 11.30 -13.90 -10.74
C MET A 174 12.65 -13.51 -11.33
N ALA A 175 12.97 -12.21 -11.31
CA ALA A 175 14.26 -11.70 -11.79
C ALA A 175 15.43 -12.26 -10.97
N ALA A 176 15.32 -12.27 -9.64
CA ALA A 176 16.34 -12.83 -8.76
C ALA A 176 16.58 -14.32 -9.02
N SER A 177 15.52 -15.10 -9.25
CA SER A 177 15.61 -16.53 -9.60
C SER A 177 16.34 -16.75 -10.92
N LEU A 178 16.09 -15.92 -11.95
CA LEU A 178 16.78 -15.99 -13.24
C LEU A 178 18.27 -15.65 -13.11
N ILE A 179 18.59 -14.56 -12.41
CA ILE A 179 19.99 -14.16 -12.17
C ILE A 179 20.73 -15.24 -11.38
N ALA A 180 20.11 -15.79 -10.33
CA ALA A 180 20.69 -16.87 -9.54
C ALA A 180 21.04 -18.12 -10.39
N ALA A 181 20.17 -18.45 -11.35
CA ALA A 181 20.45 -19.53 -12.30
C ALA A 181 21.67 -19.27 -13.18
N GLU A 182 21.82 -18.04 -13.68
CA GLU A 182 22.94 -17.66 -14.57
C GLU A 182 24.28 -17.64 -13.83
N ILE A 183 24.30 -17.22 -12.56
CA ILE A 183 25.54 -17.16 -11.78
C ILE A 183 25.81 -18.46 -10.97
N GLY A 184 24.92 -19.46 -11.05
CA GLY A 184 25.13 -20.78 -10.45
C GLY A 184 24.91 -20.82 -8.93
N VAL A 185 24.04 -19.94 -8.35
CA VAL A 185 23.64 -19.97 -6.93
C VAL A 185 22.22 -20.52 -6.77
N ASP A 186 21.81 -20.74 -5.51
CA ASP A 186 20.51 -21.32 -5.20
C ASP A 186 19.35 -20.39 -5.64
N ARG A 187 18.59 -20.86 -6.62
CA ARG A 187 17.47 -20.15 -7.23
C ARG A 187 16.29 -20.01 -6.28
N GLU A 188 16.01 -21.04 -5.49
CA GLU A 188 14.85 -21.07 -4.61
C GLU A 188 15.08 -20.16 -3.41
N LEU A 189 16.29 -20.16 -2.87
CA LEU A 189 16.68 -19.23 -1.82
C LEU A 189 16.63 -17.77 -2.31
N ALA A 190 17.20 -17.50 -3.49
CA ALA A 190 17.19 -16.16 -4.08
C ALA A 190 15.76 -15.66 -4.32
N LYS A 191 14.88 -16.50 -4.85
CA LYS A 191 13.47 -16.21 -5.11
C LYS A 191 12.72 -15.94 -3.81
N ARG A 192 12.95 -16.78 -2.77
CA ARG A 192 12.31 -16.64 -1.46
C ARG A 192 12.76 -15.37 -0.74
N ALA A 193 14.03 -15.05 -0.74
CA ALA A 193 14.55 -13.81 -0.17
C ALA A 193 13.98 -12.58 -0.91
N ALA A 194 13.89 -12.65 -2.24
CA ALA A 194 13.42 -11.57 -3.06
C ALA A 194 11.92 -11.27 -2.87
N ILE A 195 11.04 -12.26 -2.70
CA ILE A 195 9.62 -12.01 -2.43
C ILE A 195 9.41 -11.31 -1.08
N LEU A 196 10.33 -11.51 -0.13
CA LEU A 196 10.26 -10.97 1.22
C LEU A 196 10.96 -9.61 1.39
N HIS A 197 11.70 -9.12 0.39
CA HIS A 197 12.53 -7.92 0.54
C HIS A 197 11.77 -6.67 1.01
N ASP A 198 10.53 -6.55 0.61
CA ASP A 198 9.64 -5.42 0.92
C ASP A 198 8.50 -5.78 1.89
N ILE A 199 8.56 -6.95 2.56
CA ILE A 199 7.48 -7.44 3.42
C ILE A 199 7.17 -6.48 4.58
N GLY A 200 8.17 -5.74 5.05
CA GLY A 200 7.98 -4.72 6.09
C GLY A 200 7.03 -3.59 5.72
N LYS A 201 6.81 -3.34 4.43
CA LYS A 201 5.79 -2.40 3.96
C LYS A 201 4.36 -2.90 4.24
N GLY A 202 4.17 -4.18 4.51
CA GLY A 202 2.90 -4.77 4.94
C GLY A 202 2.63 -4.73 6.44
N ALA A 203 3.54 -4.20 7.25
CA ALA A 203 3.37 -4.08 8.70
C ALA A 203 2.17 -3.17 9.06
N GLU A 204 1.49 -3.51 10.16
CA GLU A 204 0.31 -2.76 10.63
C GLU A 204 0.65 -1.46 11.35
N ASN A 205 1.89 -1.28 11.77
CA ASN A 205 2.31 -0.13 12.53
C ASN A 205 2.98 0.93 11.65
N ASP A 206 2.49 2.15 11.76
CA ASP A 206 3.16 3.39 11.32
C ASP A 206 4.36 3.68 12.25
N SER A 207 5.35 2.80 12.27
CA SER A 207 6.59 3.12 12.96
C SER A 207 7.46 3.92 12.01
N ASP A 208 8.11 4.97 12.52
CA ASP A 208 9.20 5.71 11.83
C ASP A 208 10.40 4.80 11.46
N GLN A 209 10.26 3.50 11.71
CA GLN A 209 11.28 2.49 11.43
C GLN A 209 11.39 2.21 9.94
N ASN A 210 12.61 2.00 9.49
CA ASN A 210 12.89 1.59 8.12
C ASN A 210 12.19 0.26 7.81
N HIS A 211 11.37 0.23 6.74
CA HIS A 211 10.66 -0.99 6.32
C HIS A 211 11.57 -2.20 6.11
N ALA A 212 12.86 -2.01 5.79
CA ALA A 212 13.82 -3.12 5.67
C ALA A 212 14.13 -3.73 7.05
N GLU A 213 14.27 -2.94 8.11
CA GLU A 213 14.48 -3.43 9.47
C GLU A 213 13.25 -4.16 10.00
N VAL A 214 12.08 -3.54 9.82
CA VAL A 214 10.78 -4.16 10.16
C VAL A 214 10.59 -5.47 9.40
N GLY A 215 10.87 -5.49 8.11
CA GLY A 215 10.79 -6.69 7.26
C GLY A 215 11.71 -7.81 7.74
N ALA A 216 12.94 -7.49 8.09
CA ALA A 216 13.90 -8.45 8.62
C ALA A 216 13.44 -9.03 9.98
N GLU A 217 12.85 -8.21 10.85
CA GLU A 217 12.29 -8.67 12.12
C GLU A 217 11.06 -9.57 11.91
N MET A 218 10.18 -9.19 10.98
CA MET A 218 9.02 -10.01 10.59
C MET A 218 9.48 -11.37 10.04
N ALA A 219 10.43 -11.41 9.11
CA ALA A 219 10.96 -12.63 8.53
C ALA A 219 11.52 -13.58 9.61
N ARG A 220 12.32 -13.06 10.56
CA ARG A 220 12.82 -13.85 11.68
C ARG A 220 11.70 -14.43 12.56
N LYS A 221 10.67 -13.65 12.86
CA LYS A 221 9.49 -14.11 13.64
C LYS A 221 8.70 -15.19 12.91
N MET A 222 8.72 -15.17 11.58
CA MET A 222 8.08 -16.19 10.73
C MET A 222 8.92 -17.45 10.59
N GLY A 223 10.15 -17.48 11.11
CA GLY A 223 11.06 -18.62 11.03
C GLY A 223 11.83 -18.73 9.71
N GLU A 224 11.97 -17.60 9.00
CA GLU A 224 12.84 -17.55 7.83
C GLU A 224 14.30 -17.52 8.28
N ASP A 225 15.14 -18.26 7.58
CA ASP A 225 16.59 -18.29 7.81
C ASP A 225 17.24 -16.95 7.41
N ALA A 226 18.26 -16.54 8.17
CA ALA A 226 18.96 -15.25 8.00
C ALA A 226 19.94 -15.30 6.82
#